data_3f7662425845ed4145c74eac4537bb27
#
_entry.id   3f7662425845ed4145c74eac4537bb27
#
_cell.length_a   1.000
_cell.length_b   1.000
_cell.length_c   1.000
_cell.angle_alpha   90.00
_cell.angle_beta   90.00
_cell.angle_gamma   90.00
#
_symmetry.space_group_name_H-M   'P 1'
#
loop_
_entity.id
_entity.type
_entity.pdbx_description
1 polymer ?
#
loop_
_entity_poly.entity_id
_entity_poly.type
_entity_poly.pdbx_seq_one_letter_code
_entity_poly.pdbx_strand_id
1 'polypeptide(L)'
;GYQTDFLYGGDINFTNMRSYFTTTGYQHLTSDTDFSLQERTSSSWGAHDEYTFDRLYEMLESRPADRLWHTGFLTLSSHEPFEVPYNRLKDKRQNSFAYTDHCLGEFIDRLKQLPVWNNLLVIRLPDHGSSPTFNVTSPTFYHIPMLWLGGAIKAPAVIHTLMNQSDMPATLLGQLGLPHQDFKYSRNIFSTSYTYPFAYSTFSDGFMFKDSTGVTIFDNAARKPVYNEPAPD
;
A
#
# COMPACT_ATOMS: atom_id res chain seq x y z
N GLY A 1 4.52 5.97 -23.01
CA GLY A 1 4.62 5.77 -21.56
C GLY A 1 3.30 5.27 -20.99
N TYR A 2 3.27 5.05 -19.69
CA TYR A 2 2.05 4.69 -18.98
C TYR A 2 1.16 5.92 -18.81
N GLN A 3 -0.16 5.75 -18.97
CA GLN A 3 -1.14 6.68 -18.41
C GLN A 3 -1.18 6.47 -16.90
N THR A 4 -1.20 7.55 -16.12
CA THR A 4 -1.11 7.48 -14.66
C THR A 4 -2.30 8.14 -13.99
N ASP A 5 -3.00 7.39 -13.15
CA ASP A 5 -4.18 7.83 -12.42
C ASP A 5 -4.00 7.56 -10.93
N PHE A 6 -4.55 8.42 -10.09
CA PHE A 6 -4.63 8.19 -8.65
C PHE A 6 -6.08 8.37 -8.19
N LEU A 7 -6.55 7.46 -7.35
CA LEU A 7 -7.89 7.47 -6.79
C LEU A 7 -7.84 7.42 -5.26
N TYR A 8 -8.57 8.34 -4.64
CA TYR A 8 -8.72 8.44 -3.20
C TYR A 8 -10.13 8.92 -2.86
N GLY A 9 -10.81 8.28 -1.92
CA GLY A 9 -12.19 8.64 -1.55
C GLY A 9 -12.34 9.89 -0.68
N GLY A 10 -11.25 10.46 -0.20
CA GLY A 10 -11.22 11.64 0.67
C GLY A 10 -10.73 12.92 -0.01
N ASP A 11 -10.58 13.98 0.78
CA ASP A 11 -10.05 15.26 0.30
C ASP A 11 -8.58 15.13 -0.11
N ILE A 12 -8.32 15.21 -1.40
CA ILE A 12 -6.99 15.12 -1.99
C ILE A 12 -6.06 16.28 -1.61
N ASN A 13 -6.57 17.35 -1.01
CA ASN A 13 -5.74 18.47 -0.53
C ASN A 13 -5.18 18.20 0.88
N PHE A 14 -5.71 17.20 1.59
CA PHE A 14 -5.18 16.76 2.88
C PHE A 14 -3.69 16.45 2.78
N THR A 15 -2.88 16.97 3.70
CA THR A 15 -1.41 16.78 3.77
C THR A 15 -0.64 17.03 2.47
N ASN A 16 -1.12 17.93 1.60
CA ASN A 16 -0.49 18.25 0.31
C ASN A 16 -0.50 17.11 -0.74
N MET A 17 -1.35 16.11 -0.62
CA MET A 17 -1.41 14.97 -1.52
C MET A 17 -1.59 15.39 -2.99
N ARG A 18 -2.48 16.36 -3.26
CA ARG A 18 -2.69 16.88 -4.63
C ARG A 18 -1.39 17.37 -5.25
N SER A 19 -0.65 18.21 -4.53
CA SER A 19 0.62 18.76 -5.02
C SER A 19 1.63 17.63 -5.24
N TYR A 20 1.75 16.71 -4.30
CA TYR A 20 2.64 15.56 -4.40
C TYR A 20 2.35 14.72 -5.64
N PHE A 21 1.11 14.26 -5.81
CA PHE A 21 0.77 13.39 -6.94
C PHE A 21 0.89 14.11 -8.30
N THR A 22 0.51 15.40 -8.38
CA THR A 22 0.68 16.19 -9.60
C THR A 22 2.16 16.33 -9.96
N THR A 23 3.02 16.64 -9.00
CA THR A 23 4.46 16.84 -9.25
C THR A 23 5.21 15.54 -9.50
N THR A 24 4.71 14.41 -9.01
CA THR A 24 5.29 13.08 -9.27
C THR A 24 4.79 12.45 -10.58
N GLY A 25 3.92 13.14 -11.33
CA GLY A 25 3.56 12.76 -12.70
C GLY A 25 2.24 12.01 -12.86
N TYR A 26 1.38 11.99 -11.84
CA TYR A 26 0.01 11.51 -12.04
C TYR A 26 -0.79 12.49 -12.90
N GLN A 27 -1.38 11.97 -13.98
CA GLN A 27 -2.10 12.75 -14.98
C GLN A 27 -3.54 13.05 -14.57
N HIS A 28 -4.17 12.10 -13.90
CA HIS A 28 -5.54 12.21 -13.42
C HIS A 28 -5.62 11.88 -11.92
N LEU A 29 -6.34 12.73 -11.19
CA LEU A 29 -6.58 12.57 -9.77
C LEU A 29 -8.10 12.51 -9.56
N THR A 30 -8.59 11.41 -9.00
CA THR A 30 -9.97 11.24 -8.56
C THR A 30 -10.02 11.37 -7.04
N SER A 31 -10.92 12.19 -6.52
CA SER A 31 -11.03 12.50 -5.09
C SER A 31 -12.49 12.54 -4.64
N ASP A 32 -12.75 12.89 -3.39
CA ASP A 32 -14.09 13.03 -2.82
C ASP A 32 -15.07 13.85 -3.68
N THR A 33 -14.58 14.89 -4.35
CA THR A 33 -15.41 15.76 -5.21
C THR A 33 -15.92 15.08 -6.48
N ASP A 34 -15.36 13.94 -6.85
CA ASP A 34 -15.77 13.15 -8.02
C ASP A 34 -16.85 12.12 -7.67
N PHE A 35 -17.23 12.03 -6.40
CA PHE A 35 -18.31 11.19 -5.88
C PHE A 35 -19.58 12.01 -5.63
N SER A 36 -20.74 11.36 -5.66
CA SER A 36 -22.01 12.00 -5.29
C SER A 36 -21.96 12.50 -3.84
N LEU A 37 -22.87 13.42 -3.50
CA LEU A 37 -22.95 13.91 -2.12
C LEU A 37 -23.17 12.79 -1.11
N GLN A 38 -24.01 11.81 -1.46
CA GLN A 38 -24.30 10.67 -0.59
C GLN A 38 -23.05 9.80 -0.37
N GLU A 39 -22.29 9.52 -1.41
CA GLU A 39 -21.08 8.69 -1.32
C GLU A 39 -19.99 9.40 -0.54
N ARG A 40 -19.64 10.66 -0.90
CA ARG A 40 -18.54 11.39 -0.25
C ARG A 40 -18.82 11.80 1.20
N THR A 41 -20.08 11.75 1.64
CA THR A 41 -20.47 12.00 3.04
C THR A 41 -20.80 10.71 3.80
N SER A 42 -20.52 9.55 3.21
CA SER A 42 -20.76 8.25 3.83
C SER A 42 -19.87 7.98 5.05
N SER A 43 -18.70 8.62 5.10
CA SER A 43 -17.85 8.66 6.29
C SER A 43 -17.39 10.09 6.62
N SER A 44 -16.78 10.26 7.78
CA SER A 44 -16.20 11.56 8.18
C SER A 44 -14.99 12.00 7.34
N TRP A 45 -14.38 11.06 6.61
CA TRP A 45 -13.19 11.31 5.77
C TRP A 45 -13.49 11.36 4.28
N GLY A 46 -14.68 10.91 3.85
CA GLY A 46 -15.05 10.83 2.44
C GLY A 46 -15.85 9.58 2.09
N ALA A 47 -15.72 9.11 0.86
CA ALA A 47 -16.43 7.94 0.37
C ALA A 47 -15.86 6.65 0.96
N HIS A 48 -16.72 5.77 1.45
CA HIS A 48 -16.34 4.43 1.90
C HIS A 48 -15.73 3.58 0.78
N ASP A 49 -14.96 2.56 1.19
CA ASP A 49 -14.21 1.70 0.28
C ASP A 49 -15.10 0.99 -0.75
N GLU A 50 -16.35 0.65 -0.43
CA GLU A 50 -17.29 0.08 -1.42
C GLU A 50 -17.45 1.00 -2.64
N TYR A 51 -17.67 2.30 -2.43
CA TYR A 51 -17.83 3.28 -3.53
C TYR A 51 -16.53 3.51 -4.29
N THR A 52 -15.42 3.55 -3.58
CA THR A 52 -14.11 3.77 -4.22
C THR A 52 -13.65 2.56 -5.03
N PHE A 53 -13.92 1.33 -4.57
CA PHE A 53 -13.68 0.11 -5.35
C PHE A 53 -14.62 -0.01 -6.55
N ASP A 54 -15.88 0.42 -6.42
CA ASP A 54 -16.81 0.48 -7.56
C ASP A 54 -16.31 1.47 -8.61
N ARG A 55 -15.87 2.66 -8.21
CA ARG A 55 -15.26 3.64 -9.10
C ARG A 55 -14.00 3.10 -9.78
N LEU A 56 -13.14 2.44 -9.02
CA LEU A 56 -11.93 1.80 -9.58
C LEU A 56 -12.31 0.73 -10.60
N TYR A 57 -13.33 -0.09 -10.33
CA TYR A 57 -13.81 -1.10 -11.26
C TYR A 57 -14.29 -0.47 -12.58
N GLU A 58 -15.13 0.55 -12.53
CA GLU A 58 -15.60 1.29 -13.70
C GLU A 58 -14.44 1.86 -14.54
N MET A 59 -13.43 2.44 -13.87
CA MET A 59 -12.22 2.93 -14.52
C MET A 59 -11.49 1.82 -15.25
N LEU A 60 -11.34 0.64 -14.65
CA LEU A 60 -10.62 -0.49 -15.24
C LEU A 60 -11.42 -1.18 -16.36
N GLU A 61 -12.73 -1.29 -16.22
CA GLU A 61 -13.63 -1.84 -17.24
C GLU A 61 -13.61 -1.00 -18.53
N SER A 62 -13.52 0.32 -18.40
CA SER A 62 -13.49 1.25 -19.51
C SER A 62 -12.11 1.45 -20.17
N ARG A 63 -11.05 0.81 -19.64
CA ARG A 63 -9.68 0.98 -20.14
C ARG A 63 -9.49 0.41 -21.53
N PRO A 64 -8.89 1.18 -22.46
CA PRO A 64 -8.45 0.64 -23.75
C PRO A 64 -7.42 -0.45 -23.57
N ALA A 65 -7.61 -1.58 -24.25
CA ALA A 65 -6.71 -2.73 -24.13
C ALA A 65 -5.31 -2.50 -24.74
N ASP A 66 -5.16 -1.50 -25.59
CA ASP A 66 -3.94 -1.15 -26.33
C ASP A 66 -3.05 -0.14 -25.59
N ARG A 67 -3.43 0.29 -24.40
CA ARG A 67 -2.68 1.29 -23.62
C ARG A 67 -2.14 0.73 -22.33
N LEU A 68 -0.89 1.11 -22.04
CA LEU A 68 -0.29 0.86 -20.74
C LEU A 68 -0.79 1.92 -19.74
N TRP A 69 -1.11 1.48 -18.53
CA TRP A 69 -1.57 2.36 -17.47
C TRP A 69 -1.08 1.90 -16.11
N HIS A 70 -1.04 2.84 -15.18
CA HIS A 70 -0.77 2.64 -13.77
C HIS A 70 -1.79 3.41 -12.94
N THR A 71 -2.44 2.76 -12.00
CA THR A 71 -3.38 3.40 -11.09
C THR A 71 -2.89 3.21 -9.65
N GLY A 72 -2.59 4.32 -8.98
CA GLY A 72 -2.46 4.35 -7.53
C GLY A 72 -3.84 4.44 -6.90
N PHE A 73 -4.08 3.66 -5.86
CA PHE A 73 -5.35 3.65 -5.14
C PHE A 73 -5.11 3.59 -3.64
N LEU A 74 -5.75 4.48 -2.90
CA LEU A 74 -5.67 4.53 -1.44
C LEU A 74 -7.06 4.27 -0.85
N THR A 75 -7.19 3.22 -0.04
CA THR A 75 -8.39 2.92 0.75
C THR A 75 -8.51 3.86 1.93
N LEU A 76 -9.72 4.03 2.48
CA LEU A 76 -10.01 5.01 3.51
C LEU A 76 -10.72 4.43 4.73
N SER A 77 -11.55 3.40 4.54
CA SER A 77 -12.48 2.94 5.58
C SER A 77 -11.81 2.27 6.77
N SER A 78 -10.55 1.85 6.63
CA SER A 78 -9.74 1.31 7.75
C SER A 78 -9.07 2.39 8.61
N HIS A 79 -9.35 3.69 8.37
CA HIS A 79 -8.86 4.82 9.16
C HIS A 79 -9.78 5.13 10.35
N GLU A 80 -9.26 5.78 11.38
CA GLU A 80 -10.07 6.34 12.48
C GLU A 80 -11.14 7.31 11.94
N PRO A 81 -12.34 7.30 12.48
CA PRO A 81 -12.84 6.69 13.72
C PRO A 81 -13.33 5.24 13.57
N PHE A 82 -12.96 4.52 12.51
CA PHE A 82 -13.30 3.11 12.25
C PHE A 82 -14.82 2.84 12.13
N GLU A 83 -15.54 3.81 11.60
CA GLU A 83 -16.99 3.72 11.37
C GLU A 83 -17.24 3.25 9.95
N VAL A 84 -17.83 2.06 9.81
CA VAL A 84 -18.10 1.41 8.53
C VAL A 84 -19.49 0.78 8.53
N PRO A 85 -20.18 0.66 7.37
CA PRO A 85 -21.47 0.01 7.25
C PRO A 85 -21.33 -1.53 7.27
N TYR A 86 -20.62 -2.07 8.26
CA TYR A 86 -20.27 -3.46 8.41
C TYR A 86 -20.22 -3.83 9.89
N ASN A 87 -20.71 -5.03 10.25
CA ASN A 87 -20.80 -5.45 11.64
C ASN A 87 -20.56 -6.96 11.77
N ARG A 88 -19.33 -7.38 11.55
CA ARG A 88 -18.91 -8.78 11.67
C ARG A 88 -18.03 -9.02 12.90
N LEU A 89 -17.31 -8.00 13.35
CA LEU A 89 -16.41 -8.09 14.48
C LEU A 89 -16.78 -7.07 15.56
N LYS A 90 -16.56 -7.42 16.83
CA LYS A 90 -16.90 -6.54 17.99
C LYS A 90 -15.97 -5.33 18.12
N ASP A 91 -14.70 -5.53 17.86
CA ASP A 91 -13.72 -4.45 17.87
C ASP A 91 -13.87 -3.59 16.62
N LYS A 92 -14.12 -2.30 16.78
CA LYS A 92 -14.41 -1.36 15.67
C LYS A 92 -13.27 -1.29 14.65
N ARG A 93 -12.02 -1.27 15.13
CA ARG A 93 -10.84 -1.17 14.27
C ARG A 93 -10.65 -2.46 13.45
N GLN A 94 -10.72 -3.62 14.09
CA GLN A 94 -10.65 -4.90 13.38
C GLN A 94 -11.82 -5.04 12.41
N ASN A 95 -13.00 -4.56 12.79
CA ASN A 95 -14.20 -4.59 11.94
C ASN A 95 -14.04 -3.70 10.71
N SER A 96 -13.41 -2.52 10.83
CA SER A 96 -13.13 -1.66 9.67
C SER A 96 -12.10 -2.27 8.73
N PHE A 97 -11.08 -2.95 9.25
CA PHE A 97 -10.13 -3.69 8.42
C PHE A 97 -10.81 -4.86 7.69
N ALA A 98 -11.69 -5.58 8.38
CA ALA A 98 -12.48 -6.65 7.77
C ALA A 98 -13.45 -6.13 6.69
N TYR A 99 -13.95 -4.91 6.84
CA TYR A 99 -14.75 -4.25 5.82
C TYR A 99 -13.94 -3.91 4.56
N THR A 100 -12.78 -3.26 4.72
CA THR A 100 -11.89 -2.97 3.59
C THR A 100 -11.46 -4.27 2.88
N ASP A 101 -11.16 -5.33 3.63
CA ASP A 101 -10.80 -6.63 3.08
C ASP A 101 -11.96 -7.27 2.31
N HIS A 102 -13.19 -7.15 2.82
CA HIS A 102 -14.42 -7.59 2.15
C HIS A 102 -14.61 -6.85 0.82
N CYS A 103 -14.55 -5.51 0.82
CA CYS A 103 -14.67 -4.70 -0.39
C CYS A 103 -13.59 -5.07 -1.43
N LEU A 104 -12.35 -5.26 -0.98
CA LEU A 104 -11.26 -5.74 -1.84
C LEU A 104 -11.56 -7.13 -2.43
N GLY A 105 -12.08 -8.05 -1.62
CA GLY A 105 -12.44 -9.40 -2.07
C GLY A 105 -13.48 -9.37 -3.18
N GLU A 106 -14.58 -8.64 -2.99
CA GLU A 106 -15.64 -8.47 -4.00
C GLU A 106 -15.10 -7.79 -5.27
N PHE A 107 -14.29 -6.75 -5.11
CA PHE A 107 -13.63 -6.09 -6.24
C PHE A 107 -12.76 -7.06 -7.05
N ILE A 108 -11.91 -7.85 -6.41
CA ILE A 108 -11.04 -8.82 -7.07
C ILE A 108 -11.86 -9.90 -7.79
N ASP A 109 -12.93 -10.38 -7.20
CA ASP A 109 -13.79 -11.41 -7.83
C ASP A 109 -14.51 -10.86 -9.08
N ARG A 110 -14.95 -9.61 -9.06
CA ARG A 110 -15.47 -8.92 -10.25
C ARG A 110 -14.38 -8.71 -11.29
N LEU A 111 -13.21 -8.27 -10.88
CA LEU A 111 -12.08 -7.94 -11.74
C LEU A 111 -11.57 -9.17 -12.52
N LYS A 112 -11.63 -10.36 -11.92
CA LYS A 112 -11.32 -11.64 -12.57
C LYS A 112 -12.19 -11.93 -13.79
N GLN A 113 -13.37 -11.32 -13.89
CA GLN A 113 -14.28 -11.50 -15.01
C GLN A 113 -13.92 -10.59 -16.21
N LEU A 114 -13.10 -9.58 -16.00
CA LEU A 114 -12.70 -8.66 -17.07
C LEU A 114 -11.52 -9.21 -17.88
N PRO A 115 -11.50 -8.99 -19.20
CA PRO A 115 -10.37 -9.41 -20.05
C PRO A 115 -9.01 -8.83 -19.60
N VAL A 116 -9.01 -7.64 -19.01
CA VAL A 116 -7.81 -6.97 -18.49
C VAL A 116 -7.10 -7.79 -17.40
N TRP A 117 -7.84 -8.63 -16.67
CA TRP A 117 -7.27 -9.48 -15.62
C TRP A 117 -6.09 -10.32 -16.09
N ASN A 118 -6.13 -10.84 -17.31
CA ASN A 118 -5.09 -11.73 -17.82
C ASN A 118 -3.70 -11.09 -17.89
N ASN A 119 -3.62 -9.77 -17.97
CA ASN A 119 -2.37 -9.01 -18.02
C ASN A 119 -2.27 -7.96 -16.90
N LEU A 120 -3.10 -8.09 -15.87
CA LEU A 120 -3.14 -7.17 -14.75
C LEU A 120 -2.21 -7.63 -13.64
N LEU A 121 -1.45 -6.71 -13.09
CA LEU A 121 -0.74 -6.85 -11.82
C LEU A 121 -1.39 -5.92 -10.78
N VAL A 122 -1.85 -6.48 -9.69
CA VAL A 122 -2.35 -5.75 -8.52
C VAL A 122 -1.34 -5.93 -7.39
N ILE A 123 -0.82 -4.83 -6.85
CA ILE A 123 0.05 -4.81 -5.68
C ILE A 123 -0.73 -4.21 -4.52
N ARG A 124 -0.94 -4.99 -3.48
CA ARG A 124 -1.60 -4.56 -2.24
C ARG A 124 -0.57 -4.52 -1.12
N LEU A 125 -0.47 -3.38 -0.45
CA LEU A 125 0.33 -3.20 0.76
C LEU A 125 -0.31 -2.08 1.62
N PRO A 126 -0.18 -2.12 2.95
CA PRO A 126 -0.53 -0.96 3.78
C PRO A 126 0.51 0.16 3.60
N ASP A 127 0.11 1.40 3.84
CA ASP A 127 0.99 2.58 3.83
C ASP A 127 1.97 2.55 5.01
N HIS A 128 1.53 2.08 6.18
CA HIS A 128 2.36 1.89 7.38
C HIS A 128 1.89 0.69 8.21
N GLY A 129 2.69 0.34 9.19
CA GLY A 129 2.35 -0.68 10.17
C GLY A 129 1.29 -0.19 11.18
N SER A 130 0.66 -1.13 11.85
CA SER A 130 -0.38 -0.85 12.83
C SER A 130 -0.38 -1.90 13.93
N SER A 131 -0.63 -1.45 15.17
CA SER A 131 -0.83 -2.35 16.31
C SER A 131 -1.97 -1.81 17.20
N PRO A 132 -2.63 -2.65 17.99
CA PRO A 132 -3.71 -2.18 18.89
C PRO A 132 -3.26 -1.07 19.86
N THR A 133 -2.00 -1.06 20.24
CA THR A 133 -1.41 -0.10 21.18
C THR A 133 -0.57 0.97 20.50
N PHE A 134 -0.47 0.98 19.17
CA PHE A 134 0.41 1.87 18.40
C PHE A 134 1.85 1.89 18.94
N ASN A 135 2.38 0.72 19.25
CA ASN A 135 3.66 0.60 19.92
C ASN A 135 4.83 0.62 18.93
N VAL A 136 5.39 1.81 18.68
CA VAL A 136 6.57 2.02 17.82
C VAL A 136 7.86 1.40 18.34
N THR A 137 7.88 0.94 19.60
CA THR A 137 9.03 0.22 20.16
C THR A 137 8.93 -1.30 20.01
N SER A 138 7.95 -1.79 19.24
CA SER A 138 7.80 -3.20 18.89
C SER A 138 8.16 -3.44 17.42
N PRO A 139 9.06 -4.39 17.11
CA PRO A 139 9.42 -4.72 15.74
C PRO A 139 8.23 -5.16 14.88
N THR A 140 7.21 -5.78 15.49
CA THR A 140 6.00 -6.23 14.80
C THR A 140 5.17 -5.08 14.25
N PHE A 141 5.32 -3.86 14.80
CA PHE A 141 4.68 -2.65 14.27
C PHE A 141 5.12 -2.34 12.83
N TYR A 142 6.37 -2.64 12.51
CA TYR A 142 6.96 -2.33 11.19
C TYR A 142 6.84 -3.46 10.18
N HIS A 143 6.34 -4.62 10.59
CA HIS A 143 6.19 -5.77 9.70
C HIS A 143 4.84 -5.69 8.97
N ILE A 144 4.88 -5.24 7.73
CA ILE A 144 3.70 -5.10 6.86
C ILE A 144 3.66 -6.20 5.80
N PRO A 145 2.47 -6.71 5.45
CA PRO A 145 2.32 -7.66 4.35
C PRO A 145 2.34 -6.95 3.00
N MET A 146 2.91 -7.58 1.98
CA MET A 146 2.77 -7.17 0.58
C MET A 146 2.28 -8.37 -0.24
N LEU A 147 1.22 -8.16 -1.02
CA LEU A 147 0.66 -9.17 -1.90
C LEU A 147 0.72 -8.68 -3.35
N TRP A 148 1.22 -9.55 -4.22
CA TRP A 148 1.15 -9.37 -5.67
C TRP A 148 0.18 -10.40 -6.23
N LEU A 149 -0.83 -9.97 -6.97
CA LEU A 149 -1.87 -10.82 -7.54
C LEU A 149 -2.30 -10.30 -8.91
N GLY A 150 -3.10 -11.09 -9.62
CA GLY A 150 -3.55 -10.79 -10.97
C GLY A 150 -3.06 -11.82 -11.98
N GLY A 151 -3.63 -11.78 -13.16
CA GLY A 151 -3.28 -12.73 -14.23
C GLY A 151 -1.87 -12.61 -14.77
N ALA A 152 -1.17 -11.51 -14.48
CA ALA A 152 0.26 -11.35 -14.79
C ALA A 152 1.16 -12.25 -13.92
N ILE A 153 0.68 -12.75 -12.79
CA ILE A 153 1.41 -13.65 -11.90
C ILE A 153 1.30 -15.07 -12.42
N LYS A 154 2.42 -15.63 -12.86
CA LYS A 154 2.47 -16.95 -13.52
C LYS A 154 2.37 -18.14 -12.56
N ALA A 155 2.86 -17.96 -11.32
CA ALA A 155 2.83 -18.98 -10.29
C ALA A 155 2.84 -18.35 -8.90
N PRO A 156 2.16 -18.97 -7.91
CA PRO A 156 2.22 -18.50 -6.53
C PRO A 156 3.63 -18.72 -5.96
N ALA A 157 4.10 -17.75 -5.18
CA ALA A 157 5.37 -17.81 -4.47
C ALA A 157 5.27 -17.08 -3.13
N VAL A 158 6.05 -17.52 -2.16
CA VAL A 158 6.27 -16.79 -0.90
C VAL A 158 7.69 -16.27 -0.91
N ILE A 159 7.85 -14.96 -0.76
CA ILE A 159 9.15 -14.29 -0.75
C ILE A 159 9.52 -13.97 0.69
N HIS A 160 10.57 -14.62 1.19
CA HIS A 160 11.07 -14.43 2.55
C HIS A 160 12.22 -13.41 2.64
N THR A 161 12.65 -12.89 1.49
CA THR A 161 13.72 -11.88 1.45
C THR A 161 13.28 -10.63 2.19
N LEU A 162 14.07 -10.24 3.18
CA LEU A 162 13.86 -9.00 3.93
C LEU A 162 14.00 -7.81 2.97
N MET A 163 13.02 -6.94 2.97
CA MET A 163 13.00 -5.74 2.13
C MET A 163 12.38 -4.55 2.87
N ASN A 164 12.70 -3.38 2.41
CA ASN A 164 12.02 -2.16 2.82
C ASN A 164 10.83 -1.86 1.89
N GLN A 165 9.80 -1.16 2.39
CA GLN A 165 8.68 -0.71 1.54
C GLN A 165 9.18 0.14 0.36
N SER A 166 10.22 0.95 0.58
CA SER A 166 10.89 1.75 -0.46
C SER A 166 11.60 0.91 -1.54
N ASP A 167 11.79 -0.39 -1.35
CA ASP A 167 12.38 -1.28 -2.37
C ASP A 167 11.34 -1.74 -3.42
N MET A 168 10.06 -1.46 -3.20
CA MET A 168 8.99 -1.88 -4.11
C MET A 168 9.13 -1.27 -5.52
N PRO A 169 9.40 0.03 -5.72
CA PRO A 169 9.54 0.60 -7.06
C PRO A 169 10.62 -0.06 -7.90
N ALA A 170 11.85 -0.20 -7.40
CA ALA A 170 12.93 -0.84 -8.15
C ALA A 170 12.66 -2.33 -8.40
N THR A 171 12.02 -3.02 -7.44
CA THR A 171 11.63 -4.41 -7.60
C THR A 171 10.57 -4.56 -8.68
N LEU A 172 9.52 -3.74 -8.67
CA LEU A 172 8.47 -3.75 -9.69
C LEU A 172 9.04 -3.45 -11.08
N LEU A 173 9.76 -2.35 -11.22
CA LEU A 173 10.33 -1.94 -12.50
C LEU A 173 11.31 -3.00 -13.04
N GLY A 174 12.10 -3.62 -12.16
CA GLY A 174 12.97 -4.73 -12.54
C GLY A 174 12.21 -5.94 -13.08
N GLN A 175 11.06 -6.30 -12.48
CA GLN A 175 10.19 -7.37 -12.98
C GLN A 175 9.53 -7.02 -14.33
N LEU A 176 9.28 -5.74 -14.58
CA LEU A 176 8.76 -5.23 -15.85
C LEU A 176 9.85 -5.02 -16.91
N GLY A 177 11.12 -5.27 -16.60
CA GLY A 177 12.24 -5.03 -17.50
C GLY A 177 12.48 -3.53 -17.79
N LEU A 178 12.04 -2.65 -16.88
CA LEU A 178 12.15 -1.21 -17.01
C LEU A 178 13.35 -0.66 -16.22
N PRO A 179 13.98 0.46 -16.68
CA PRO A 179 15.00 1.15 -15.94
C PRO A 179 14.48 1.65 -14.58
N HIS A 180 15.30 1.52 -13.54
CA HIS A 180 14.92 1.95 -12.19
C HIS A 180 16.05 2.71 -11.45
N GLN A 181 17.10 3.13 -12.16
CA GLN A 181 18.29 3.77 -11.58
C GLN A 181 18.01 5.15 -10.96
N ASP A 182 16.92 5.80 -11.37
CA ASP A 182 16.49 7.09 -10.80
C ASP A 182 15.95 6.93 -9.38
N PHE A 183 15.49 5.73 -9.00
CA PHE A 183 15.06 5.41 -7.64
C PHE A 183 16.26 5.04 -6.75
N LYS A 184 17.10 6.02 -6.42
CA LYS A 184 18.40 5.83 -5.74
C LYS A 184 18.33 5.12 -4.38
N TYR A 185 17.20 5.21 -3.69
CA TYR A 185 16.97 4.58 -2.38
C TYR A 185 16.13 3.31 -2.45
N SER A 186 15.82 2.85 -3.66
CA SER A 186 15.04 1.65 -3.91
C SER A 186 15.94 0.55 -4.49
N ARG A 187 15.82 -0.66 -3.97
CA ARG A 187 16.66 -1.80 -4.37
C ARG A 187 15.77 -2.89 -4.97
N ASN A 188 16.18 -3.45 -6.09
CA ASN A 188 15.51 -4.62 -6.67
C ASN A 188 15.90 -5.88 -5.89
N ILE A 189 14.99 -6.42 -5.09
CA ILE A 189 15.25 -7.60 -4.24
C ILE A 189 15.51 -8.89 -5.02
N PHE A 190 15.18 -8.94 -6.29
CA PHE A 190 15.47 -10.06 -7.19
C PHE A 190 16.77 -9.91 -7.98
N SER A 191 17.46 -8.78 -7.79
CA SER A 191 18.77 -8.57 -8.40
C SER A 191 19.86 -9.38 -7.71
N THR A 192 20.82 -9.89 -8.46
CA THR A 192 22.04 -10.50 -7.91
C THR A 192 22.89 -9.53 -7.11
N SER A 193 22.69 -8.22 -7.29
CA SER A 193 23.33 -7.16 -6.50
C SER A 193 22.68 -6.92 -5.14
N TYR A 194 21.52 -7.52 -4.84
CA TYR A 194 20.86 -7.42 -3.54
C TYR A 194 21.51 -8.37 -2.51
N THR A 195 22.72 -8.04 -2.11
CA THR A 195 23.58 -8.89 -1.27
C THR A 195 23.47 -8.61 0.23
N TYR A 196 22.88 -7.47 0.60
CA TYR A 196 22.69 -7.06 1.99
C TYR A 196 21.21 -6.67 2.24
N PRO A 197 20.33 -7.66 2.52
CA PRO A 197 18.94 -7.41 2.86
C PRO A 197 18.82 -6.69 4.20
N PHE A 198 18.13 -5.55 4.22
CA PHE A 198 17.78 -4.85 5.46
C PHE A 198 16.44 -4.13 5.33
N ALA A 199 15.82 -3.84 6.47
CA ALA A 199 14.66 -2.97 6.58
C ALA A 199 14.96 -1.83 7.55
N TYR A 200 14.44 -0.65 7.24
CA TYR A 200 14.63 0.57 8.01
C TYR A 200 13.33 1.35 8.09
N SER A 201 12.99 1.85 9.26
CA SER A 201 11.84 2.75 9.45
C SER A 201 12.18 3.80 10.49
N THR A 202 11.55 4.98 10.37
CA THR A 202 11.71 6.07 11.32
C THR A 202 10.42 6.37 12.04
N PHE A 203 10.52 6.89 13.24
CA PHE A 203 9.45 7.54 13.99
C PHE A 203 9.96 8.86 14.58
N SER A 204 9.10 9.67 15.23
CA SER A 204 9.43 11.04 15.65
C SER A 204 10.78 11.17 16.37
N ASP A 205 11.09 10.24 17.26
CA ASP A 205 12.27 10.31 18.11
C ASP A 205 13.23 9.12 17.92
N GLY A 206 13.16 8.41 16.80
CA GLY A 206 14.04 7.25 16.64
C GLY A 206 13.91 6.53 15.32
N PHE A 207 14.47 5.33 15.30
CA PHE A 207 14.41 4.47 14.12
C PHE A 207 14.41 2.98 14.51
N MET A 208 13.88 2.17 13.61
CA MET A 208 14.06 0.72 13.61
C MET A 208 15.01 0.35 12.47
N PHE A 209 15.93 -0.57 12.74
CA PHE A 209 16.78 -1.20 11.76
C PHE A 209 16.76 -2.72 11.97
N LYS A 210 16.63 -3.46 10.88
CA LYS A 210 16.64 -4.92 10.87
C LYS A 210 17.47 -5.44 9.70
N ASP A 211 18.35 -6.40 9.99
CA ASP A 211 19.11 -7.16 8.99
C ASP A 211 19.32 -8.62 9.43
N SER A 212 20.30 -9.31 8.84
CA SER A 212 20.63 -10.69 9.19
C SER A 212 21.23 -10.85 10.60
N THR A 213 21.68 -9.78 11.25
CA THR A 213 22.26 -9.81 12.61
C THR A 213 21.23 -9.59 13.70
N GLY A 214 20.03 -9.17 13.35
CA GLY A 214 18.93 -8.97 14.30
C GLY A 214 18.10 -7.73 14.00
N VAL A 215 17.43 -7.25 15.06
CA VAL A 215 16.61 -6.03 14.99
C VAL A 215 16.91 -5.11 16.16
N THR A 216 17.09 -3.83 15.87
CA THR A 216 17.32 -2.78 16.86
C THR A 216 16.31 -1.66 16.65
N ILE A 217 15.71 -1.18 17.75
CA ILE A 217 14.96 0.07 17.78
C ILE A 217 15.71 1.03 18.69
N PHE A 218 16.13 2.16 18.14
CA PHE A 218 16.92 3.18 18.84
C PHE A 218 16.08 4.42 19.09
N ASP A 219 16.11 4.91 20.32
CA ASP A 219 15.46 6.16 20.72
C ASP A 219 16.51 7.28 20.83
N ASN A 220 16.36 8.32 20.01
CA ASN A 220 17.28 9.44 19.95
C ASN A 220 17.24 10.34 21.19
N ALA A 221 16.06 10.47 21.82
CA ALA A 221 15.89 11.24 23.05
C ALA A 221 16.57 10.52 24.23
N ALA A 222 16.31 9.21 24.36
CA ALA A 222 16.94 8.36 25.37
C ALA A 222 18.42 8.04 25.05
N ARG A 223 18.87 8.25 23.80
CA ARG A 223 20.22 7.94 23.29
C ARG A 223 20.65 6.49 23.53
N LYS A 224 19.71 5.55 23.40
CA LYS A 224 19.97 4.13 23.61
C LYS A 224 19.01 3.26 22.82
N PRO A 225 19.35 1.97 22.58
CA PRO A 225 18.36 0.99 22.15
C PRO A 225 17.25 0.83 23.19
N VAL A 226 16.00 0.89 22.73
CA VAL A 226 14.80 0.57 23.52
C VAL A 226 14.31 -0.85 23.22
N TYR A 227 14.78 -1.41 22.11
CA TYR A 227 14.62 -2.81 21.76
C TYR A 227 15.89 -3.29 21.04
N ASN A 228 16.38 -4.46 21.40
CA ASN A 228 17.51 -5.07 20.70
C ASN A 228 17.40 -6.59 20.82
N GLU A 229 17.24 -7.25 19.69
CA GLU A 229 17.15 -8.72 19.59
C GLU A 229 18.13 -9.18 18.51
N PRO A 230 19.19 -9.91 18.88
CA PRO A 230 20.09 -10.52 17.91
C PRO A 230 19.35 -11.59 17.11
N ALA A 231 19.83 -11.89 15.90
CA ALA A 231 19.33 -13.01 15.13
C ALA A 231 19.52 -14.31 15.91
N PRO A 232 18.62 -15.27 15.81
CA PRO A 232 18.85 -16.60 16.34
C PRO A 232 20.07 -17.25 15.65
N ASP A 233 20.86 -18.00 16.45
CA ASP A 233 22.02 -18.76 15.97
C ASP A 233 21.64 -19.81 14.92
#